data_4e8f1b5c1410a45003ee011ebafe0469
#
_entry.id   4e8f1b5c1410a45003ee011ebafe0469
#
_cell.length_a   1.000
_cell.length_b   1.000
_cell.length_c   1.000
_cell.angle_alpha   90.00
_cell.angle_beta   90.00
_cell.angle_gamma   90.00
#
_symmetry.space_group_name_H-M   'P 1'
#
loop_
_entity.id
_entity.type
_entity.pdbx_description
1 polymer ?
#
loop_
_entity_poly.entity_id
_entity_poly.type
_entity_poly.pdbx_seq_one_letter_code
_entity_poly.pdbx_strand_id
1 'polypeptide(L)'
;MADLLEETITEKYWKYFSSDPLKFMKETIDWSAFPPLIDALYHNDTDKGGAPNITITTMVKVLFLQSIYNLSDEQIEREIHDRISFMNFLDYPDRLPDSTTVCIFRERLSKTGRDRVIWNELQGQLDSKGIRIKQGTMQDATFIASDPGHEKHKETRELGKTRRSNDGTFTKKDSKTYFGYKGHILTDDSSVPFIKSYAVTTASVHDSRIDLSRKGIPVYRDKGYLY
;
A
#
# COMPACT_ATOMS: atom_id res chain seq x y z
N MET A 1 -27.84 8.22 20.37
CA MET A 1 -28.52 7.10 19.66
C MET A 1 -27.56 6.33 18.76
N ALA A 2 -26.57 6.96 18.17
CA ALA A 2 -25.50 6.29 17.41
C ALA A 2 -24.65 5.33 18.27
N ASP A 3 -24.21 5.74 19.45
CA ASP A 3 -23.42 4.93 20.38
C ASP A 3 -24.04 3.57 20.72
N LEU A 4 -25.35 3.51 20.97
CA LEU A 4 -26.02 2.28 21.37
C LEU A 4 -26.13 1.25 20.24
N LEU A 5 -26.25 1.72 18.99
CA LEU A 5 -26.27 0.84 17.82
C LEU A 5 -24.87 0.36 17.47
N GLU A 6 -23.88 1.22 17.65
CA GLU A 6 -22.46 0.92 17.42
C GLU A 6 -21.96 -0.17 18.38
N GLU A 7 -22.20 -0.06 19.69
CA GLU A 7 -21.90 -1.11 20.68
C GLU A 7 -22.56 -2.43 20.30
N THR A 8 -23.84 -2.41 19.95
CA THR A 8 -24.59 -3.62 19.62
C THR A 8 -24.07 -4.31 18.37
N ILE A 9 -23.69 -3.56 17.34
CA ILE A 9 -23.12 -4.12 16.10
C ILE A 9 -21.72 -4.68 16.37
N THR A 10 -20.89 -3.93 17.08
CA THR A 10 -19.52 -4.33 17.43
C THR A 10 -19.52 -5.60 18.30
N GLU A 11 -20.37 -5.68 19.32
CA GLU A 11 -20.49 -6.85 20.17
C GLU A 11 -20.93 -8.10 19.38
N LYS A 12 -21.94 -7.97 18.54
CA LYS A 12 -22.41 -9.06 17.66
C LYS A 12 -21.32 -9.48 16.68
N TYR A 13 -20.62 -8.52 16.08
CA TYR A 13 -19.52 -8.78 15.17
C TYR A 13 -18.45 -9.66 15.86
N TRP A 14 -17.95 -9.25 17.02
CA TRP A 14 -16.90 -9.98 17.74
C TRP A 14 -17.34 -11.37 18.23
N LYS A 15 -18.62 -11.56 18.49
CA LYS A 15 -19.16 -12.87 18.86
C LYS A 15 -19.03 -13.89 17.73
N TYR A 16 -19.21 -13.46 16.49
CA TYR A 16 -19.16 -14.34 15.32
C TYR A 16 -17.81 -14.35 14.60
N PHE A 17 -17.01 -13.31 14.74
CA PHE A 17 -15.75 -13.11 14.01
C PHE A 17 -14.56 -12.86 14.96
N SER A 18 -14.49 -13.63 16.04
CA SER A 18 -13.42 -13.49 17.06
C SER A 18 -12.01 -13.72 16.49
N SER A 19 -11.87 -14.43 15.36
CA SER A 19 -10.62 -14.73 14.68
C SER A 19 -10.34 -13.81 13.47
N ASP A 20 -11.04 -12.68 13.33
CA ASP A 20 -10.82 -11.76 12.23
C ASP A 20 -9.38 -11.17 12.31
N PRO A 21 -8.56 -11.35 11.25
CA PRO A 21 -7.23 -10.76 11.17
C PRO A 21 -7.23 -9.23 11.35
N LEU A 22 -8.28 -8.54 10.93
CA LEU A 22 -8.41 -7.09 11.08
C LEU A 22 -8.45 -6.65 12.54
N LYS A 23 -9.01 -7.48 13.44
CA LYS A 23 -8.98 -7.20 14.87
C LYS A 23 -7.54 -7.14 15.38
N PHE A 24 -6.75 -8.18 15.06
CA PHE A 24 -5.35 -8.22 15.45
C PHE A 24 -4.57 -7.00 14.96
N MET A 25 -4.78 -6.59 13.69
CA MET A 25 -4.12 -5.42 13.13
C MET A 25 -4.58 -4.13 13.79
N LYS A 26 -5.89 -3.98 14.05
CA LYS A 26 -6.47 -2.83 14.72
C LYS A 26 -5.86 -2.62 16.12
N GLU A 27 -5.67 -3.70 16.86
CA GLU A 27 -5.15 -3.69 18.24
C GLU A 27 -3.60 -3.62 18.26
N THR A 28 -2.94 -4.14 17.23
CA THR A 28 -1.47 -4.22 17.20
C THR A 28 -0.84 -2.92 16.72
N ILE A 29 -1.43 -2.23 15.76
CA ILE A 29 -0.87 -1.02 15.16
C ILE A 29 -1.38 0.21 15.92
N ASP A 30 -0.46 1.09 16.30
CA ASP A 30 -0.82 2.42 16.81
C ASP A 30 -1.13 3.36 15.63
N TRP A 31 -2.41 3.47 15.33
CA TRP A 31 -2.90 4.30 14.22
C TRP A 31 -2.75 5.80 14.49
N SER A 32 -2.60 6.22 15.75
CA SER A 32 -2.43 7.62 16.13
C SER A 32 -1.04 8.17 15.78
N ALA A 33 -0.09 7.30 15.49
CA ALA A 33 1.26 7.68 15.10
C ALA A 33 1.35 8.24 13.67
N PHE A 34 0.39 7.90 12.78
CA PHE A 34 0.47 8.29 11.37
C PHE A 34 0.11 9.74 11.07
N PRO A 35 -0.95 10.36 11.65
CA PRO A 35 -1.32 11.73 11.35
C PRO A 35 -0.17 12.75 11.46
N PRO A 36 0.65 12.78 12.53
CA PRO A 36 1.75 13.74 12.65
C PRO A 36 2.80 13.62 11.53
N LEU A 37 2.92 12.43 10.93
CA LEU A 37 3.91 12.17 9.89
C LEU A 37 3.52 12.74 8.52
N ILE A 38 2.23 12.92 8.29
CA ILE A 38 1.67 13.26 6.98
C ILE A 38 0.66 14.42 7.01
N ASP A 39 0.51 15.10 8.14
CA ASP A 39 -0.43 16.22 8.34
C ASP A 39 -0.21 17.34 7.31
N ALA A 40 1.04 17.60 6.93
CA ALA A 40 1.40 18.58 5.90
C ALA A 40 0.86 18.28 4.48
N LEU A 41 0.18 17.15 4.25
CA LEU A 41 -0.47 16.84 2.97
C LEU A 41 -1.79 17.59 2.77
N TYR A 42 -2.38 18.08 3.84
CA TYR A 42 -3.63 18.84 3.81
C TYR A 42 -3.34 20.34 3.96
N HIS A 43 -3.63 21.10 2.91
CA HIS A 43 -3.44 22.57 2.87
C HIS A 43 -4.79 23.29 2.78
N ASN A 44 -5.81 22.75 3.44
CA ASN A 44 -7.21 23.20 3.27
C ASN A 44 -7.68 24.20 4.34
N ASP A 45 -6.80 24.66 5.20
CA ASP A 45 -7.11 25.73 6.18
C ASP A 45 -7.30 27.07 5.49
N THR A 46 -8.33 27.14 4.64
CA THR A 46 -8.68 28.38 3.94
C THR A 46 -10.11 28.80 4.30
N ASP A 47 -10.34 30.10 4.43
CA ASP A 47 -11.67 30.69 4.67
C ASP A 47 -12.65 30.51 3.51
N LYS A 48 -12.26 29.79 2.45
CA LYS A 48 -13.07 29.64 1.23
C LYS A 48 -14.17 28.59 1.32
N GLY A 49 -14.29 27.91 2.45
CA GLY A 49 -15.26 26.82 2.63
C GLY A 49 -14.88 25.58 1.83
N GLY A 50 -15.67 24.55 1.97
CA GLY A 50 -15.46 23.24 1.32
C GLY A 50 -15.89 22.11 2.24
N ALA A 51 -15.96 20.88 1.70
CA ALA A 51 -16.20 19.70 2.53
C ALA A 51 -14.99 19.45 3.44
N PRO A 52 -15.17 19.19 4.74
CA PRO A 52 -14.07 18.87 5.64
C PRO A 52 -13.31 17.63 5.14
N ASN A 53 -12.01 17.61 5.40
CA ASN A 53 -11.18 16.46 5.04
C ASN A 53 -11.60 15.21 5.81
N ILE A 54 -11.45 14.05 5.16
CA ILE A 54 -11.51 12.78 5.86
C ILE A 54 -10.24 12.67 6.70
N THR A 55 -10.36 12.14 7.91
CA THR A 55 -9.21 12.05 8.83
C THR A 55 -8.07 11.23 8.22
N ILE A 56 -6.85 11.64 8.50
CA ILE A 56 -5.65 10.95 8.00
C ILE A 56 -5.65 9.50 8.48
N THR A 57 -6.04 9.24 9.72
CA THR A 57 -6.15 7.89 10.26
C THR A 57 -7.08 7.02 9.44
N THR A 58 -8.27 7.51 9.09
CA THR A 58 -9.21 6.79 8.22
C THR A 58 -8.60 6.53 6.85
N MET A 59 -7.96 7.54 6.23
CA MET A 59 -7.33 7.38 4.92
C MET A 59 -6.20 6.36 4.91
N VAL A 60 -5.34 6.36 5.93
CA VAL A 60 -4.27 5.37 6.07
C VAL A 60 -4.85 3.96 6.26
N LYS A 61 -5.86 3.81 7.11
CA LYS A 61 -6.56 2.53 7.29
C LYS A 61 -7.22 2.03 6.00
N VAL A 62 -7.81 2.92 5.20
CA VAL A 62 -8.42 2.58 3.89
C VAL A 62 -7.34 2.07 2.92
N LEU A 63 -6.18 2.74 2.81
CA LEU A 63 -5.08 2.26 1.98
C LEU A 63 -4.53 0.91 2.47
N PHE A 64 -4.53 0.71 3.77
CA PHE A 64 -4.12 -0.56 4.37
C PHE A 64 -5.07 -1.70 3.98
N LEU A 65 -6.39 -1.50 4.09
CA LEU A 65 -7.39 -2.45 3.62
C LEU A 65 -7.25 -2.72 2.12
N GLN A 66 -7.10 -1.66 1.32
CA GLN A 66 -6.91 -1.76 -0.11
C GLN A 66 -5.70 -2.64 -0.47
N SER A 67 -4.58 -2.46 0.24
CA SER A 67 -3.36 -3.23 0.02
C SER A 67 -3.51 -4.70 0.41
N ILE A 68 -4.08 -4.99 1.59
CA ILE A 68 -4.22 -6.35 2.11
C ILE A 68 -5.17 -7.18 1.24
N TYR A 69 -6.29 -6.58 0.82
CA TYR A 69 -7.31 -7.27 0.04
C TYR A 69 -7.13 -7.12 -1.47
N ASN A 70 -6.07 -6.43 -1.91
CA ASN A 70 -5.74 -6.18 -3.32
C ASN A 70 -6.93 -5.59 -4.10
N LEU A 71 -7.53 -4.52 -3.58
CA LEU A 71 -8.72 -3.88 -4.14
C LEU A 71 -8.35 -2.68 -5.01
N SER A 72 -9.12 -2.46 -6.09
CA SER A 72 -9.06 -1.20 -6.84
C SER A 72 -9.68 -0.04 -6.04
N ASP A 73 -9.53 1.19 -6.53
CA ASP A 73 -10.12 2.37 -5.87
C ASP A 73 -11.65 2.30 -5.81
N GLU A 74 -12.28 1.81 -6.88
CA GLU A 74 -13.73 1.61 -6.93
C GLU A 74 -14.20 0.42 -6.08
N GLN A 75 -13.35 -0.60 -5.95
CA GLN A 75 -13.66 -1.75 -5.09
C GLN A 75 -13.57 -1.37 -3.63
N ILE A 76 -12.50 -0.68 -3.20
CA ILE A 76 -12.38 -0.30 -1.78
C ILE A 76 -13.52 0.64 -1.37
N GLU A 77 -13.92 1.59 -2.23
CA GLU A 77 -15.10 2.45 -1.99
C GLU A 77 -16.35 1.61 -1.69
N ARG A 78 -16.65 0.60 -2.50
CA ARG A 78 -17.80 -0.31 -2.27
C ARG A 78 -17.67 -1.10 -0.98
N GLU A 79 -16.51 -1.74 -0.79
CA GLU A 79 -16.30 -2.68 0.29
C GLU A 79 -16.31 -2.02 1.67
N ILE A 80 -15.86 -0.76 1.80
CA ILE A 80 -15.96 -0.02 3.07
C ILE A 80 -17.40 0.34 3.44
N HIS A 81 -18.33 0.36 2.48
CA HIS A 81 -19.76 0.57 2.75
C HIS A 81 -20.50 -0.73 3.04
N ASP A 82 -20.06 -1.84 2.44
CA ASP A 82 -20.79 -3.11 2.48
C ASP A 82 -20.31 -4.05 3.58
N ARG A 83 -19.01 -3.99 3.97
CA ARG A 83 -18.43 -4.92 4.94
C ARG A 83 -18.41 -4.35 6.35
N ILE A 84 -19.16 -4.98 7.25
CA ILE A 84 -19.14 -4.64 8.68
C ILE A 84 -17.71 -4.75 9.27
N SER A 85 -16.90 -5.72 8.81
CA SER A 85 -15.51 -5.87 9.23
C SER A 85 -14.66 -4.65 8.90
N PHE A 86 -14.84 -4.07 7.70
CA PHE A 86 -14.13 -2.88 7.28
C PHE A 86 -14.59 -1.65 8.06
N MET A 87 -15.90 -1.49 8.23
CA MET A 87 -16.48 -0.40 9.04
C MET A 87 -15.96 -0.46 10.48
N ASN A 88 -15.94 -1.64 11.08
CA ASN A 88 -15.38 -1.82 12.43
C ASN A 88 -13.88 -1.53 12.48
N PHE A 89 -13.11 -1.92 11.47
CA PHE A 89 -11.70 -1.59 11.39
C PHE A 89 -11.44 -0.08 11.27
N LEU A 90 -12.33 0.63 10.56
CA LEU A 90 -12.29 2.08 10.37
C LEU A 90 -12.83 2.88 11.57
N ASP A 91 -13.34 2.25 12.62
CA ASP A 91 -13.97 2.87 13.79
C ASP A 91 -15.25 3.62 13.46
N TYR A 92 -16.02 3.17 12.47
CA TYR A 92 -17.30 3.74 12.04
C TYR A 92 -17.24 5.27 11.83
N PRO A 93 -16.40 5.76 10.93
CA PRO A 93 -16.24 7.20 10.72
C PRO A 93 -17.53 7.82 10.14
N ASP A 94 -17.80 9.08 10.48
CA ASP A 94 -18.96 9.83 9.96
C ASP A 94 -18.94 9.97 8.43
N ARG A 95 -17.75 9.92 7.83
CA ARG A 95 -17.54 10.04 6.39
C ARG A 95 -16.52 9.05 5.88
N LEU A 96 -16.88 8.42 4.77
CA LEU A 96 -16.02 7.50 4.03
C LEU A 96 -15.50 8.16 2.74
N PRO A 97 -14.28 7.81 2.29
CA PRO A 97 -13.77 8.31 1.01
C PRO A 97 -14.44 7.63 -0.18
N ASP A 98 -14.64 8.39 -1.24
CA ASP A 98 -14.89 7.85 -2.58
C ASP A 98 -13.58 7.42 -3.26
N SER A 99 -13.69 6.72 -4.38
CA SER A 99 -12.54 6.23 -5.16
C SER A 99 -11.60 7.34 -5.61
N THR A 100 -12.15 8.50 -5.99
CA THR A 100 -11.37 9.68 -6.38
C THR A 100 -10.54 10.21 -5.22
N THR A 101 -11.14 10.29 -4.03
CA THR A 101 -10.45 10.75 -2.80
C THR A 101 -9.30 9.80 -2.45
N VAL A 102 -9.52 8.49 -2.54
CA VAL A 102 -8.47 7.47 -2.30
C VAL A 102 -7.32 7.63 -3.31
N CYS A 103 -7.63 7.77 -4.59
CA CYS A 103 -6.65 7.98 -5.64
C CYS A 103 -5.80 9.23 -5.40
N ILE A 104 -6.44 10.38 -5.15
CA ILE A 104 -5.75 11.66 -4.89
C ILE A 104 -4.87 11.59 -3.64
N PHE A 105 -5.34 10.96 -2.58
CA PHE A 105 -4.55 10.79 -1.36
C PHE A 105 -3.30 9.96 -1.62
N ARG A 106 -3.41 8.82 -2.30
CA ARG A 106 -2.28 7.98 -2.68
C ARG A 106 -1.29 8.71 -3.57
N GLU A 107 -1.76 9.50 -4.55
CA GLU A 107 -0.88 10.32 -5.38
C GLU A 107 -0.10 11.37 -4.58
N ARG A 108 -0.76 12.03 -3.61
CA ARG A 108 -0.08 13.00 -2.73
C ARG A 108 1.00 12.34 -1.90
N LEU A 109 0.72 11.17 -1.30
CA LEU A 109 1.72 10.39 -0.56
C LEU A 109 2.92 10.06 -1.43
N SER A 110 2.69 9.54 -2.63
CA SER A 110 3.74 9.14 -3.57
C SER A 110 4.58 10.35 -4.04
N LYS A 111 3.93 11.44 -4.44
CA LYS A 111 4.63 12.67 -4.89
C LYS A 111 5.50 13.31 -3.82
N THR A 112 5.16 13.13 -2.55
CA THR A 112 5.89 13.69 -1.40
C THR A 112 6.83 12.69 -0.74
N GLY A 113 6.88 11.43 -1.18
CA GLY A 113 7.65 10.35 -0.55
C GLY A 113 7.15 9.95 0.84
N ARG A 114 5.93 10.36 1.21
CA ARG A 114 5.35 10.07 2.53
C ARG A 114 4.85 8.63 2.65
N ASP A 115 4.63 7.94 1.56
CA ASP A 115 4.39 6.50 1.51
C ASP A 115 5.51 5.72 2.23
N ARG A 116 6.77 6.09 1.99
CA ARG A 116 7.92 5.49 2.70
C ARG A 116 7.94 5.82 4.19
N VAL A 117 7.51 6.99 4.57
CA VAL A 117 7.45 7.38 5.99
C VAL A 117 6.43 6.52 6.72
N ILE A 118 5.23 6.33 6.13
CA ILE A 118 4.19 5.43 6.65
C ILE A 118 4.72 4.00 6.76
N TRP A 119 5.40 3.51 5.71
CA TRP A 119 5.98 2.18 5.71
C TRP A 119 7.00 1.98 6.82
N ASN A 120 7.92 2.93 7.01
CA ASN A 120 8.96 2.85 8.03
C ASN A 120 8.36 2.87 9.44
N GLU A 121 7.33 3.69 9.68
CA GLU A 121 6.61 3.72 10.94
C GLU A 121 5.97 2.36 11.24
N LEU A 122 5.24 1.79 10.27
CA LEU A 122 4.64 0.47 10.40
C LEU A 122 5.70 -0.60 10.73
N GLN A 123 6.83 -0.61 10.02
CA GLN A 123 7.92 -1.55 10.29
C GLN A 123 8.50 -1.35 11.70
N GLY A 124 8.69 -0.11 12.13
CA GLY A 124 9.19 0.21 13.47
C GLY A 124 8.25 -0.31 14.57
N GLN A 125 6.94 -0.15 14.40
CA GLN A 125 5.94 -0.67 15.33
C GLN A 125 5.95 -2.21 15.39
N LEU A 126 6.01 -2.89 14.23
CA LEU A 126 6.09 -4.36 14.18
C LEU A 126 7.37 -4.87 14.84
N ASP A 127 8.51 -4.24 14.55
CA ASP A 127 9.79 -4.59 15.16
C ASP A 127 9.80 -4.40 16.69
N SER A 128 9.18 -3.32 17.19
CA SER A 128 9.08 -3.05 18.62
C SER A 128 8.24 -4.09 19.37
N LYS A 129 7.27 -4.70 18.68
CA LYS A 129 6.42 -5.77 19.21
C LYS A 129 7.02 -7.16 19.06
N GLY A 130 8.28 -7.24 18.63
CA GLY A 130 8.97 -8.50 18.48
C GLY A 130 8.55 -9.31 17.24
N ILE A 131 7.75 -8.73 16.34
CA ILE A 131 7.42 -9.31 15.04
C ILE A 131 8.64 -9.10 14.13
N ARG A 132 9.67 -9.92 14.36
CA ARG A 132 10.98 -9.83 13.69
C ARG A 132 11.26 -11.05 12.87
N ILE A 133 12.15 -10.86 11.88
CA ILE A 133 12.76 -11.96 11.15
C ILE A 133 13.49 -12.87 12.14
N LYS A 134 13.11 -14.14 12.22
CA LYS A 134 13.77 -15.10 13.11
C LYS A 134 15.02 -15.72 12.48
N GLN A 135 15.02 -15.97 11.17
CA GLN A 135 16.16 -16.57 10.46
C GLN A 135 16.09 -16.20 8.97
N GLY A 136 17.16 -15.55 8.44
CA GLY A 136 17.31 -15.29 7.01
C GLY A 136 16.27 -14.37 6.36
N THR A 137 16.52 -14.05 5.12
CA THR A 137 15.59 -13.29 4.27
C THR A 137 15.61 -13.87 2.86
N MET A 138 14.52 -13.72 2.13
CA MET A 138 14.39 -14.09 0.72
C MET A 138 14.20 -12.84 -0.11
N GLN A 139 14.97 -12.70 -1.19
CA GLN A 139 14.81 -11.62 -2.14
C GLN A 139 14.40 -12.18 -3.49
N ASP A 140 13.32 -11.63 -4.03
CA ASP A 140 12.80 -11.95 -5.36
C ASP A 140 12.32 -10.71 -6.10
N ALA A 141 12.16 -10.83 -7.42
CA ALA A 141 11.67 -9.78 -8.29
C ALA A 141 10.43 -10.23 -9.06
N THR A 142 9.41 -9.37 -9.03
CA THR A 142 8.16 -9.61 -9.74
C THR A 142 7.90 -8.53 -10.78
N PHE A 143 7.27 -8.89 -11.92
CA PHE A 143 6.88 -7.92 -12.93
C PHE A 143 5.62 -7.16 -12.51
N ILE A 144 5.69 -5.85 -12.68
CA ILE A 144 4.54 -4.95 -12.57
C ILE A 144 4.23 -4.48 -13.99
N ALA A 145 3.22 -5.10 -14.60
CA ALA A 145 2.81 -4.74 -15.96
C ALA A 145 2.20 -3.33 -15.99
N SER A 146 2.56 -2.59 -17.00
CA SER A 146 2.00 -1.27 -17.27
C SER A 146 1.51 -1.20 -18.72
N ASP A 147 0.62 -0.27 -19.02
CA ASP A 147 0.11 -0.07 -20.37
C ASP A 147 1.21 0.55 -21.25
N PRO A 148 1.69 -0.16 -22.31
CA PRO A 148 2.67 0.38 -23.23
C PRO A 148 2.08 1.50 -24.10
N GLY A 149 0.75 1.70 -24.08
CA GLY A 149 0.02 2.61 -24.95
C GLY A 149 0.09 2.20 -26.41
N HIS A 150 -0.76 2.79 -27.24
CA HIS A 150 -0.65 2.69 -28.69
C HIS A 150 0.05 3.92 -29.23
N GLU A 151 1.18 3.72 -29.92
CA GLU A 151 1.91 4.79 -30.61
C GLU A 151 1.15 5.22 -31.89
N LYS A 152 -0.04 5.82 -31.73
CA LYS A 152 -0.72 6.49 -32.85
C LYS A 152 -0.41 7.98 -32.77
N HIS A 153 0.47 8.46 -33.65
CA HIS A 153 0.85 9.85 -33.89
C HIS A 153 1.62 10.58 -32.78
N LYS A 154 2.93 10.73 -32.99
CA LYS A 154 3.87 11.48 -32.14
C LYS A 154 3.61 13.00 -32.10
N GLU A 155 2.78 13.56 -32.95
CA GLU A 155 2.75 15.00 -33.21
C GLU A 155 1.70 15.82 -32.45
N THR A 156 0.81 15.20 -31.68
CA THR A 156 -0.32 15.94 -31.08
C THR A 156 -0.62 15.63 -29.61
N ARG A 157 0.29 15.04 -28.86
CA ARG A 157 0.03 14.76 -27.43
C ARG A 157 0.72 15.76 -26.51
N GLU A 158 -0.07 16.61 -25.88
CA GLU A 158 0.37 17.35 -24.71
C GLU A 158 0.87 16.37 -23.63
N LEU A 159 2.05 16.68 -23.08
CA LEU A 159 2.62 15.93 -21.96
C LEU A 159 1.57 15.84 -20.82
N GLY A 160 1.20 14.62 -20.45
CA GLY A 160 0.27 14.37 -19.34
C GLY A 160 -1.08 13.76 -19.73
N LYS A 161 -1.44 13.66 -20.99
CA LYS A 161 -2.73 13.08 -21.45
C LYS A 161 -2.64 11.65 -21.99
N THR A 162 -1.55 10.95 -21.76
CA THR A 162 -1.38 9.56 -22.23
C THR A 162 -1.53 8.58 -21.07
N ARG A 163 -2.24 7.47 -21.30
CA ARG A 163 -2.28 6.34 -20.36
C ARG A 163 -0.96 5.57 -20.29
N ARG A 164 -0.03 5.85 -21.21
CA ARG A 164 1.27 5.22 -21.24
C ARG A 164 2.09 5.67 -20.05
N SER A 165 2.70 4.73 -19.37
CA SER A 165 3.75 4.98 -18.40
C SER A 165 4.99 5.56 -19.12
N ASN A 166 5.40 6.79 -18.78
CA ASN A 166 6.46 7.48 -19.52
C ASN A 166 7.86 6.92 -19.22
N ASP A 167 8.03 6.27 -18.10
CA ASP A 167 9.29 5.74 -17.55
C ASP A 167 9.36 4.21 -17.51
N GLY A 168 8.28 3.52 -17.89
CA GLY A 168 8.30 2.06 -18.06
C GLY A 168 9.21 1.63 -19.21
N THR A 169 9.81 0.43 -19.08
CA THR A 169 10.68 -0.15 -20.10
C THR A 169 10.24 -1.54 -20.51
N PHE A 170 10.71 -1.98 -21.67
CA PHE A 170 10.48 -3.33 -22.17
C PHE A 170 11.53 -4.29 -21.62
N THR A 171 11.10 -5.51 -21.29
CA THR A 171 11.98 -6.65 -21.03
C THR A 171 11.40 -7.91 -21.64
N LYS A 172 12.25 -8.93 -21.83
CA LYS A 172 11.86 -10.21 -22.42
C LYS A 172 12.13 -11.34 -21.43
N LYS A 173 11.13 -12.17 -21.17
CA LYS A 173 11.26 -13.39 -20.36
C LYS A 173 10.47 -14.51 -21.05
N ASP A 174 11.08 -15.69 -21.19
CA ASP A 174 10.46 -16.88 -21.79
C ASP A 174 9.76 -16.61 -23.12
N SER A 175 10.45 -15.91 -24.03
CA SER A 175 9.95 -15.50 -25.37
C SER A 175 8.79 -14.49 -25.35
N LYS A 176 8.32 -14.04 -24.19
CA LYS A 176 7.29 -13.00 -24.05
C LYS A 176 7.92 -11.64 -23.72
N THR A 177 7.37 -10.61 -24.33
CA THR A 177 7.80 -9.23 -24.07
C THR A 177 6.85 -8.58 -23.06
N TYR A 178 7.41 -7.98 -22.02
CA TYR A 178 6.68 -7.27 -20.97
C TYR A 178 7.08 -5.80 -20.98
N PHE A 179 6.13 -4.92 -20.74
CA PHE A 179 6.36 -3.50 -20.55
C PHE A 179 5.95 -3.09 -19.14
N GLY A 180 6.76 -2.28 -18.47
CA GLY A 180 6.45 -1.76 -17.13
C GLY A 180 7.67 -1.70 -16.22
N TYR A 181 7.51 -2.25 -15.04
CA TYR A 181 8.46 -2.17 -13.93
C TYR A 181 8.74 -3.54 -13.35
N LYS A 182 9.74 -3.60 -12.46
CA LYS A 182 9.99 -4.72 -11.55
C LYS A 182 9.88 -4.25 -10.11
N GLY A 183 9.11 -4.96 -9.31
CA GLY A 183 9.11 -4.84 -7.86
C GLY A 183 10.09 -5.86 -7.26
N HIS A 184 11.14 -5.38 -6.61
CA HIS A 184 12.08 -6.20 -5.86
C HIS A 184 11.66 -6.22 -4.41
N ILE A 185 11.45 -7.38 -3.83
CA ILE A 185 10.90 -7.56 -2.50
C ILE A 185 11.86 -8.40 -1.67
N LEU A 186 12.16 -7.94 -0.47
CA LEU A 186 12.87 -8.69 0.56
C LEU A 186 11.88 -9.10 1.64
N THR A 187 11.66 -10.40 1.80
CA THR A 187 10.83 -10.97 2.86
C THR A 187 11.66 -11.74 3.87
N ASP A 188 11.11 -12.00 5.05
CA ASP A 188 11.70 -13.00 5.94
C ASP A 188 11.32 -14.43 5.51
N ASP A 189 12.00 -15.41 6.09
CA ASP A 189 11.78 -16.83 5.82
C ASP A 189 10.84 -17.48 6.85
N SER A 190 10.00 -16.69 7.50
CA SER A 190 9.01 -17.17 8.46
C SER A 190 7.85 -17.90 7.78
N SER A 191 7.08 -18.69 8.56
CA SER A 191 5.87 -19.37 8.07
C SER A 191 4.81 -18.42 7.52
N VAL A 192 4.84 -17.14 7.96
CA VAL A 192 4.08 -16.02 7.39
C VAL A 192 5.09 -14.95 7.01
N PRO A 193 5.50 -14.88 5.74
CA PRO A 193 6.56 -13.97 5.31
C PRO A 193 6.11 -12.51 5.35
N PHE A 194 6.91 -11.66 6.01
CA PHE A 194 6.70 -10.22 6.04
C PHE A 194 7.68 -9.50 5.10
N ILE A 195 7.18 -8.53 4.36
CA ILE A 195 8.03 -7.66 3.54
C ILE A 195 8.86 -6.77 4.47
N LYS A 196 10.18 -6.83 4.35
CA LYS A 196 11.13 -6.04 5.15
C LYS A 196 11.72 -4.86 4.39
N SER A 197 11.83 -5.01 3.08
CA SER A 197 12.29 -3.93 2.20
C SER A 197 11.77 -4.16 0.80
N TYR A 198 11.64 -3.08 0.04
CA TYR A 198 11.26 -3.16 -1.36
C TYR A 198 11.97 -2.08 -2.19
N ALA A 199 12.13 -2.34 -3.47
CA ALA A 199 12.52 -1.35 -4.46
C ALA A 199 11.73 -1.57 -5.74
N VAL A 200 11.45 -0.49 -6.47
CA VAL A 200 10.83 -0.56 -7.78
C VAL A 200 11.82 -0.03 -8.79
N THR A 201 11.99 -0.76 -9.88
CA THR A 201 12.84 -0.37 -11.00
C THR A 201 12.09 -0.49 -12.31
N THR A 202 12.63 0.06 -13.39
CA THR A 202 12.09 -0.22 -14.72
C THR A 202 12.34 -1.68 -15.09
N ALA A 203 11.48 -2.27 -15.94
CA ALA A 203 11.51 -3.70 -16.24
C ALA A 203 12.84 -4.17 -16.88
N SER A 204 13.59 -3.28 -17.51
CA SER A 204 14.89 -3.60 -18.13
C SER A 204 16.06 -3.74 -17.16
N VAL A 205 15.91 -3.30 -15.91
CA VAL A 205 16.97 -3.43 -14.91
C VAL A 205 17.14 -4.90 -14.54
N HIS A 206 18.38 -5.39 -14.56
CA HIS A 206 18.68 -6.77 -14.17
C HIS A 206 18.57 -6.94 -12.65
N ASP A 207 18.05 -8.09 -12.21
CA ASP A 207 17.75 -8.33 -10.80
C ASP A 207 18.99 -8.30 -9.90
N SER A 208 20.15 -8.72 -10.44
CA SER A 208 21.45 -8.69 -9.76
C SER A 208 21.95 -7.28 -9.40
N ARG A 209 21.37 -6.22 -10.00
CA ARG A 209 21.76 -4.83 -9.69
C ARG A 209 21.08 -4.29 -8.43
N ILE A 210 20.08 -4.98 -7.94
CA ILE A 210 19.31 -4.54 -6.79
C ILE A 210 19.62 -5.43 -5.60
N ASP A 211 20.29 -4.85 -4.62
CA ASP A 211 20.62 -5.51 -3.37
C ASP A 211 19.84 -4.87 -2.22
N LEU A 212 18.90 -5.63 -1.67
CA LEU A 212 18.10 -5.23 -0.51
C LEU A 212 18.61 -5.87 0.80
N SER A 213 19.75 -6.57 0.74
CA SER A 213 20.32 -7.26 1.89
C SER A 213 20.69 -6.31 3.02
N ARG A 214 20.73 -6.86 4.23
CA ARG A 214 21.26 -6.17 5.41
C ARG A 214 22.48 -6.91 5.94
N LYS A 215 23.49 -6.16 6.35
CA LYS A 215 24.74 -6.73 6.90
C LYS A 215 24.44 -7.66 8.06
N GLY A 216 25.00 -8.88 7.99
CA GLY A 216 24.88 -9.88 9.05
C GLY A 216 23.61 -10.74 9.01
N ILE A 217 22.73 -10.55 8.02
CA ILE A 217 21.53 -11.39 7.83
C ILE A 217 21.71 -12.21 6.53
N PRO A 218 21.61 -13.55 6.57
CA PRO A 218 21.63 -14.39 5.37
C PRO A 218 20.49 -14.02 4.43
N VAL A 219 20.76 -13.93 3.12
CA VAL A 219 19.76 -13.66 2.08
C VAL A 219 19.76 -14.79 1.08
N TYR A 220 18.62 -15.41 0.90
CA TYR A 220 18.37 -16.42 -0.12
C TYR A 220 17.84 -15.75 -1.38
N ARG A 221 18.47 -16.05 -2.52
CA ARG A 221 18.11 -15.50 -3.83
C ARG A 221 18.11 -16.62 -4.86
N ASP A 222 17.34 -16.43 -5.94
CA ASP A 222 17.44 -17.33 -7.07
C ASP A 222 18.72 -17.11 -7.88
N LYS A 223 18.99 -17.98 -8.87
CA LYS A 223 20.19 -17.90 -9.73
C LYS A 223 20.25 -16.61 -10.57
N GLY A 224 19.15 -15.93 -10.79
CA GLY A 224 19.08 -14.65 -11.51
C GLY A 224 19.87 -13.51 -10.84
N TYR A 225 20.25 -13.67 -9.58
CA TYR A 225 21.04 -12.71 -8.81
C TYR A 225 22.56 -13.03 -8.78
N LEU A 226 22.98 -14.14 -9.42
CA LEU A 226 24.36 -14.61 -9.40
C LEU A 226 25.18 -14.12 -10.61
N TYR A 227 25.25 -12.79 -10.83
CA TYR A 227 26.13 -12.18 -11.83
C TYR A 227 26.91 -11.01 -11.25
#